data_561b38959b4c7653a40804bf869ff388
#
_entry.id   561b38959b4c7653a40804bf869ff388
#
_cell.length_a   1.000
_cell.length_b   1.000
_cell.length_c   1.000
_cell.angle_alpha   90.00
_cell.angle_beta   90.00
_cell.angle_gamma   90.00
#
_symmetry.space_group_name_H-M   'P 1'
#
loop_
_entity.id
_entity.type
_entity.pdbx_description
1 polymer ?
#
loop_
_entity_poly.entity_id
_entity_poly.type
_entity_poly.pdbx_seq_one_letter_code
_entity_poly.pdbx_strand_id
1 'polypeptide(L)'
;MLGNNIKEMEEVKFTENKMLYNIKEKMQTEEFVNIEYAKYLSSISLTEFKELYTSKDKDLKSTHSLLVKTCKQVLTVNPYKRNFSFSRGKDYGRRFSENGGLQGLPKIIRGALCKDCTTDIDMRNAHPQILLKILTENEYSCPNLKEYCNNRDFVFKQLFQDDGFSKE
;
A
#
# COMPACT_ATOMS: atom_id res chain seq x y z
N MET A 1 -32.17 35.54 -7.42
CA MET A 1 -32.89 34.59 -6.53
C MET A 1 -32.46 33.18 -6.91
N LEU A 2 -31.42 32.67 -6.28
CA LEU A 2 -30.99 31.27 -6.43
C LEU A 2 -31.65 30.50 -5.30
N GLY A 3 -32.76 29.84 -5.67
CA GLY A 3 -33.56 29.07 -4.72
C GLY A 3 -32.87 27.84 -4.22
N ASN A 4 -32.96 27.67 -2.93
CA ASN A 4 -32.55 26.49 -2.14
C ASN A 4 -33.10 25.19 -2.75
N ASN A 5 -32.22 24.37 -3.26
CA ASN A 5 -32.45 22.93 -3.47
C ASN A 5 -31.26 22.15 -2.90
N ILE A 6 -31.04 22.34 -1.60
CA ILE A 6 -30.34 21.31 -0.83
C ILE A 6 -31.47 20.30 -0.48
N LYS A 7 -31.73 19.37 -1.39
CA LYS A 7 -32.41 18.15 -1.02
C LYS A 7 -31.54 17.50 0.04
N GLU A 8 -32.14 17.28 1.22
CA GLU A 8 -31.58 16.46 2.27
C GLU A 8 -30.95 15.21 1.63
N MET A 9 -29.63 15.10 1.78
CA MET A 9 -28.95 13.86 1.46
C MET A 9 -29.51 12.85 2.44
N GLU A 10 -30.43 12.00 1.98
CA GLU A 10 -30.79 10.79 2.72
C GLU A 10 -29.49 10.09 3.12
N GLU A 11 -29.34 9.85 4.41
CA GLU A 11 -28.25 9.07 4.97
C GLU A 11 -28.12 7.80 4.13
N VAL A 12 -27.03 7.71 3.35
CA VAL A 12 -26.72 6.49 2.58
C VAL A 12 -26.53 5.41 3.62
N LYS A 13 -27.58 4.65 3.90
CA LYS A 13 -27.49 3.40 4.65
C LYS A 13 -26.62 2.49 3.80
N PHE A 14 -25.32 2.49 4.08
CA PHE A 14 -24.45 1.41 3.67
C PHE A 14 -25.07 0.13 4.25
N THR A 15 -25.87 -0.54 3.45
CA THR A 15 -26.27 -1.90 3.76
C THR A 15 -24.98 -2.63 4.00
N GLU A 16 -24.82 -3.18 5.20
CA GLU A 16 -23.66 -3.96 5.62
C GLU A 16 -23.44 -5.08 4.61
N ASN A 17 -22.76 -4.75 3.53
CA ASN A 17 -22.47 -5.70 2.47
C ASN A 17 -21.57 -6.79 3.06
N LYS A 18 -21.92 -8.05 2.89
CA LYS A 18 -21.18 -9.24 3.33
C LYS A 18 -19.67 -9.16 3.04
N MET A 19 -19.25 -8.31 2.11
CA MET A 19 -17.86 -8.02 1.78
C MET A 19 -17.07 -7.39 2.92
N LEU A 20 -17.70 -6.65 3.84
CA LEU A 20 -17.05 -6.04 5.01
C LEU A 20 -16.86 -7.03 6.18
N TYR A 21 -17.63 -8.10 6.24
CA TYR A 21 -17.57 -9.07 7.34
C TYR A 21 -16.35 -9.98 7.32
N ASN A 22 -15.78 -10.25 6.15
CA ASN A 22 -14.53 -11.04 6.03
C ASN A 22 -13.26 -10.25 6.40
N ILE A 23 -13.39 -8.96 6.73
CA ILE A 23 -12.24 -8.10 7.04
C ILE A 23 -11.68 -8.38 8.45
N LYS A 24 -12.45 -8.99 9.34
CA LYS A 24 -12.02 -9.28 10.73
C LYS A 24 -11.07 -10.46 10.86
N GLU A 25 -11.00 -11.32 9.86
CA GLU A 25 -10.10 -12.47 9.92
C GLU A 25 -8.62 -12.06 9.81
N LYS A 26 -7.78 -12.71 10.59
CA LYS A 26 -6.33 -12.59 10.45
C LYS A 26 -5.97 -13.00 9.03
N MET A 27 -5.42 -12.08 8.26
CA MET A 27 -4.93 -12.37 6.93
C MET A 27 -3.55 -13.00 7.05
N GLN A 28 -3.36 -14.14 6.41
CA GLN A 28 -2.05 -14.75 6.24
C GLN A 28 -1.68 -14.73 4.77
N THR A 29 -0.47 -14.29 4.47
CA THR A 29 0.09 -14.31 3.11
C THR A 29 1.47 -14.95 3.11
N GLU A 30 1.91 -15.40 1.96
CA GLU A 30 3.24 -15.94 1.75
C GLU A 30 4.19 -14.82 1.30
N GLU A 31 5.35 -14.73 1.97
CA GLU A 31 6.44 -13.85 1.58
C GLU A 31 7.51 -14.66 0.85
N PHE A 32 7.76 -14.31 -0.40
CA PHE A 32 8.82 -14.89 -1.23
C PHE A 32 10.00 -13.94 -1.28
N VAL A 33 11.19 -14.50 -1.10
CA VAL A 33 12.44 -13.73 -1.19
C VAL A 33 13.51 -14.50 -1.96
N ASN A 34 14.44 -13.77 -2.53
CA ASN A 34 15.66 -14.36 -3.06
C ASN A 34 16.52 -14.86 -1.91
N ILE A 35 16.70 -16.19 -1.84
CA ILE A 35 17.36 -16.87 -0.72
C ILE A 35 18.83 -16.47 -0.60
N GLU A 36 19.54 -16.26 -1.70
CA GLU A 36 20.94 -15.87 -1.68
C GLU A 36 21.13 -14.47 -1.09
N TYR A 37 20.27 -13.53 -1.48
CA TYR A 37 20.26 -12.20 -0.86
C TYR A 37 19.84 -12.25 0.61
N ALA A 38 18.88 -13.06 0.96
CA ALA A 38 18.46 -13.23 2.35
C ALA A 38 19.57 -13.80 3.23
N LYS A 39 20.34 -14.80 2.74
CA LYS A 39 21.52 -15.35 3.43
C LYS A 39 22.56 -14.26 3.69
N TYR A 40 22.94 -13.53 2.65
CA TYR A 40 23.92 -12.44 2.76
C TYR A 40 23.44 -11.38 3.77
N LEU A 41 22.22 -10.87 3.62
CA LEU A 41 21.68 -9.81 4.46
C LEU A 41 21.36 -10.27 5.90
N SER A 42 21.20 -11.56 6.13
CA SER A 42 20.98 -12.10 7.49
C SER A 42 22.23 -12.01 8.38
N SER A 43 23.41 -11.92 7.78
CA SER A 43 24.70 -11.86 8.47
C SER A 43 25.41 -10.52 8.32
N ILE A 44 24.85 -9.57 7.57
CA ILE A 44 25.44 -8.26 7.34
C ILE A 44 25.66 -7.50 8.66
N SER A 45 26.85 -6.96 8.86
CA SER A 45 27.14 -6.10 10.01
C SER A 45 26.44 -4.73 9.91
N LEU A 46 26.25 -4.06 11.03
CA LEU A 46 25.68 -2.71 11.02
C LEU A 46 26.57 -1.71 10.26
N THR A 47 27.88 -1.92 10.29
CA THR A 47 28.86 -1.06 9.59
C THR A 47 28.70 -1.23 8.07
N GLU A 48 28.75 -2.43 7.57
CA GLU A 48 28.51 -2.73 6.14
C GLU A 48 27.13 -2.27 5.68
N PHE A 49 26.11 -2.47 6.52
CA PHE A 49 24.77 -1.99 6.21
C PHE A 49 24.71 -0.47 6.03
N LYS A 50 25.42 0.30 6.86
CA LYS A 50 25.51 1.77 6.74
C LYS A 50 26.24 2.23 5.47
N GLU A 51 27.18 1.44 4.97
CA GLU A 51 27.87 1.73 3.71
C GLU A 51 26.97 1.48 2.50
N LEU A 52 26.16 0.41 2.55
CA LEU A 52 25.25 0.03 1.46
C LEU A 52 23.95 0.83 1.44
N TYR A 53 23.49 1.29 2.59
CA TYR A 53 22.21 1.96 2.73
C TYR A 53 22.30 3.22 3.59
N THR A 54 22.08 4.36 2.96
CA THR A 54 21.99 5.66 3.61
C THR A 54 20.54 6.17 3.59
N SER A 55 20.04 6.63 4.73
CA SER A 55 18.73 7.28 4.82
C SER A 55 18.82 8.44 5.80
N LYS A 56 18.32 9.61 5.38
CA LYS A 56 18.27 10.81 6.24
C LYS A 56 17.18 10.72 7.31
N ASP A 57 16.13 9.92 7.06
CA ASP A 57 14.88 9.99 7.82
C ASP A 57 14.60 8.75 8.69
N LYS A 58 15.51 7.77 8.73
CA LYS A 58 15.26 6.53 9.48
C LYS A 58 16.42 6.17 10.39
N ASP A 59 16.08 5.66 11.55
CA ASP A 59 17.04 5.00 12.43
C ASP A 59 17.60 3.75 11.73
N LEU A 60 18.84 3.88 11.25
CA LEU A 60 19.55 2.80 10.53
C LEU A 60 19.75 1.56 11.40
N LYS A 61 19.92 1.73 12.72
CA LYS A 61 20.09 0.63 13.66
C LYS A 61 18.80 -0.21 13.76
N SER A 62 17.66 0.47 13.89
CA SER A 62 16.35 -0.18 13.92
C SER A 62 16.03 -0.87 12.58
N THR A 63 16.31 -0.20 11.47
CA THR A 63 16.14 -0.76 10.12
C THR A 63 17.00 -2.00 9.90
N HIS A 64 18.27 -1.98 10.30
CA HIS A 64 19.18 -3.12 10.24
C HIS A 64 18.67 -4.29 11.09
N SER A 65 18.26 -4.03 12.33
CA SER A 65 17.71 -5.06 13.20
C SER A 65 16.47 -5.74 12.60
N LEU A 66 15.57 -4.94 12.04
CA LEU A 66 14.38 -5.45 11.34
C LEU A 66 14.75 -6.27 10.10
N LEU A 67 15.72 -5.83 9.30
CA LEU A 67 16.21 -6.54 8.13
C LEU A 67 16.76 -7.91 8.51
N VAL A 68 17.73 -7.95 9.43
CA VAL A 68 18.36 -9.21 9.88
C VAL A 68 17.32 -10.17 10.45
N LYS A 69 16.39 -9.68 11.27
CA LYS A 69 15.28 -10.48 11.81
C LYS A 69 14.42 -11.05 10.68
N THR A 70 14.02 -10.23 9.71
CA THR A 70 13.17 -10.65 8.59
C THR A 70 13.89 -11.70 7.74
N CYS A 71 15.17 -11.49 7.40
CA CYS A 71 15.96 -12.45 6.63
C CYS A 71 16.09 -13.78 7.37
N LYS A 72 16.39 -13.78 8.67
CA LYS A 72 16.46 -15.02 9.47
C LYS A 72 15.13 -15.77 9.48
N GLN A 73 14.00 -15.07 9.56
CA GLN A 73 12.68 -15.71 9.53
C GLN A 73 12.40 -16.40 8.19
N VAL A 74 12.64 -15.71 7.06
CA VAL A 74 12.37 -16.31 5.73
C VAL A 74 13.34 -17.42 5.36
N LEU A 75 14.50 -17.49 6.01
CA LEU A 75 15.44 -18.60 5.85
C LEU A 75 15.04 -19.87 6.62
N THR A 76 14.15 -19.78 7.60
CA THR A 76 13.64 -20.97 8.31
C THR A 76 12.70 -21.78 7.45
N VAL A 77 11.88 -21.11 6.67
CA VAL A 77 10.90 -21.72 5.75
C VAL A 77 10.64 -20.73 4.60
N ASN A 78 10.71 -21.18 3.36
CA ASN A 78 10.41 -20.36 2.19
C ASN A 78 9.40 -21.09 1.29
N PRO A 79 8.21 -20.53 1.00
CA PRO A 79 7.75 -19.20 1.40
C PRO A 79 7.44 -19.09 2.90
N TYR A 80 7.73 -17.94 3.50
CA TYR A 80 7.41 -17.65 4.88
C TYR A 80 5.99 -17.15 5.04
N LYS A 81 5.19 -17.83 5.86
CA LYS A 81 3.82 -17.42 6.15
C LYS A 81 3.78 -16.25 7.13
N ARG A 82 3.32 -15.10 6.66
CA ARG A 82 3.23 -13.86 7.43
C ARG A 82 1.78 -13.54 7.80
N ASN A 83 1.55 -13.30 9.08
CA ASN A 83 0.27 -12.79 9.56
C ASN A 83 0.21 -11.27 9.43
N PHE A 84 -0.97 -10.77 9.10
CA PHE A 84 -1.27 -9.36 9.00
C PHE A 84 -2.49 -9.03 9.86
N SER A 85 -2.40 -7.93 10.58
CA SER A 85 -3.49 -7.40 11.40
C SER A 85 -3.71 -5.91 11.15
N PHE A 86 -4.88 -5.42 11.51
CA PHE A 86 -5.13 -3.99 11.55
C PHE A 86 -4.34 -3.34 12.69
N SER A 87 -4.14 -2.02 12.60
CA SER A 87 -3.53 -1.28 13.72
C SER A 87 -4.34 -1.46 14.99
N ARG A 88 -3.64 -1.42 16.13
CA ARG A 88 -4.20 -1.67 17.47
C ARG A 88 -5.52 -0.93 17.71
N GLY A 89 -6.55 -1.67 18.10
CA GLY A 89 -7.87 -1.11 18.40
C GLY A 89 -8.72 -0.75 17.18
N LYS A 90 -8.30 -1.15 15.97
CA LYS A 90 -9.07 -0.97 14.73
C LYS A 90 -9.34 -2.31 14.08
N ASP A 91 -10.48 -2.40 13.42
CA ASP A 91 -10.89 -3.54 12.59
C ASP A 91 -11.02 -3.17 11.10
N TYR A 92 -10.49 -2.00 10.72
CA TYR A 92 -10.52 -1.44 9.38
C TYR A 92 -9.24 -0.69 9.02
N GLY A 93 -9.05 -0.42 7.73
CA GLY A 93 -7.93 0.34 7.19
C GLY A 93 -6.79 -0.54 6.72
N ARG A 94 -5.56 -0.02 6.81
CA ARG A 94 -4.37 -0.74 6.36
C ARG A 94 -3.98 -1.84 7.34
N ARG A 95 -3.70 -3.02 6.83
CA ARG A 95 -3.12 -4.11 7.60
C ARG A 95 -1.59 -4.01 7.65
N PHE A 96 -1.03 -4.40 8.77
CA PHE A 96 0.40 -4.38 9.03
C PHE A 96 0.90 -5.78 9.33
N SER A 97 2.09 -6.10 8.82
CA SER A 97 2.74 -7.37 9.09
C SER A 97 3.09 -7.51 10.57
N GLU A 98 2.75 -8.65 11.15
CA GLU A 98 3.10 -8.97 12.53
C GLU A 98 4.57 -9.42 12.60
N ASN A 99 5.26 -8.98 13.66
CA ASN A 99 6.64 -9.43 13.96
C ASN A 99 7.70 -9.14 12.88
N GLY A 100 7.54 -8.09 12.11
CA GLY A 100 8.46 -7.71 11.03
C GLY A 100 7.91 -8.08 9.65
N GLY A 101 8.79 -8.35 8.68
CA GLY A 101 8.43 -8.72 7.33
C GLY A 101 8.79 -7.66 6.29
N LEU A 102 8.61 -8.02 5.03
CA LEU A 102 8.97 -7.20 3.88
C LEU A 102 8.28 -5.83 3.89
N GLN A 103 7.05 -5.76 4.36
CA GLN A 103 6.29 -4.50 4.43
C GLN A 103 6.96 -3.42 5.28
N GLY A 104 7.65 -3.80 6.36
CA GLY A 104 8.34 -2.87 7.26
C GLY A 104 9.69 -2.37 6.74
N LEU A 105 10.24 -3.02 5.72
CA LEU A 105 11.53 -2.67 5.16
C LEU A 105 11.44 -1.50 4.16
N PRO A 106 12.50 -0.67 4.05
CA PRO A 106 12.60 0.35 3.02
C PRO A 106 12.45 -0.22 1.61
N LYS A 107 11.88 0.57 0.69
CA LYS A 107 11.58 0.14 -0.69
C LYS A 107 12.80 -0.48 -1.40
N ILE A 108 13.96 0.14 -1.28
CA ILE A 108 15.22 -0.32 -1.92
C ILE A 108 15.61 -1.71 -1.41
N ILE A 109 15.60 -1.92 -0.10
CA ILE A 109 15.96 -3.21 0.54
C ILE A 109 14.93 -4.28 0.17
N ARG A 110 13.64 -3.93 0.25
CA ARG A 110 12.56 -4.82 -0.16
C ARG A 110 12.69 -5.22 -1.63
N GLY A 111 12.98 -4.26 -2.51
CA GLY A 111 13.20 -4.53 -3.93
C GLY A 111 14.36 -5.48 -4.18
N ALA A 112 15.47 -5.34 -3.44
CA ALA A 112 16.61 -6.27 -3.54
C ALA A 112 16.23 -7.68 -3.07
N LEU A 113 15.57 -7.81 -1.92
CA LEU A 113 15.12 -9.11 -1.39
C LEU A 113 14.10 -9.81 -2.29
N CYS A 114 13.21 -9.04 -2.94
CA CYS A 114 12.16 -9.57 -3.79
C CYS A 114 12.59 -9.72 -5.26
N LYS A 115 13.84 -9.35 -5.60
CA LYS A 115 14.35 -9.47 -6.97
C LYS A 115 14.20 -10.91 -7.46
N ASP A 116 13.71 -11.05 -8.68
CA ASP A 116 13.49 -12.32 -9.38
C ASP A 116 12.40 -13.23 -8.75
N CYS A 117 11.79 -12.81 -7.61
CA CYS A 117 10.77 -13.59 -6.93
C CYS A 117 9.36 -12.97 -7.03
N THR A 118 9.26 -11.68 -7.32
CA THR A 118 7.98 -10.95 -7.32
C THR A 118 7.92 -9.94 -8.46
N THR A 119 6.70 -9.63 -8.87
CA THR A 119 6.41 -8.53 -9.79
C THR A 119 5.76 -7.40 -9.01
N ASP A 120 6.28 -6.18 -9.17
CA ASP A 120 5.65 -4.98 -8.58
C ASP A 120 4.42 -4.60 -9.42
N ILE A 121 3.25 -4.66 -8.79
CA ILE A 121 1.99 -4.29 -9.40
C ILE A 121 1.46 -3.07 -8.67
N ASP A 122 1.36 -1.95 -9.38
CA ASP A 122 0.78 -0.73 -8.86
C ASP A 122 -0.57 -0.44 -9.51
N MET A 123 -1.54 -0.06 -8.70
CA MET A 123 -2.87 0.28 -9.16
C MET A 123 -2.92 1.76 -9.53
N ARG A 124 -3.00 2.05 -10.82
CA ARG A 124 -3.14 3.43 -11.31
C ARG A 124 -4.47 4.02 -10.82
N ASN A 125 -4.40 5.21 -10.20
CA ASN A 125 -5.57 5.91 -9.67
C ASN A 125 -6.40 5.08 -8.68
N ALA A 126 -5.77 4.32 -7.77
CA ALA A 126 -6.45 3.36 -6.90
C ALA A 126 -7.69 3.94 -6.19
N HIS A 127 -7.55 5.06 -5.48
CA HIS A 127 -8.67 5.65 -4.75
C HIS A 127 -9.82 6.14 -5.66
N PRO A 128 -9.57 6.90 -6.74
CA PRO A 128 -10.60 7.28 -7.70
C PRO A 128 -11.29 6.07 -8.35
N GLN A 129 -10.54 5.03 -8.72
CA GLN A 129 -11.11 3.81 -9.32
C GLN A 129 -12.01 3.05 -8.34
N ILE A 130 -11.59 2.92 -7.08
CA ILE A 130 -12.41 2.28 -6.03
C ILE A 130 -13.68 3.10 -5.79
N LEU A 131 -13.56 4.44 -5.68
CA LEU A 131 -14.72 5.31 -5.50
C LEU A 131 -15.69 5.20 -6.68
N LEU A 132 -15.18 5.26 -7.91
CA LEU A 132 -16.00 5.10 -9.12
C LEU A 132 -16.75 3.78 -9.11
N LYS A 133 -16.08 2.69 -8.74
CA LYS A 133 -16.71 1.36 -8.63
C LYS A 133 -17.84 1.36 -7.60
N ILE A 134 -17.59 1.85 -6.38
CA ILE A 134 -18.59 1.94 -5.31
C ILE A 134 -19.81 2.76 -5.78
N LEU A 135 -19.58 3.94 -6.36
CA LEU A 135 -20.66 4.79 -6.83
C LEU A 135 -21.47 4.13 -7.95
N THR A 136 -20.79 3.50 -8.91
CA THR A 136 -21.46 2.80 -10.02
C THR A 136 -22.29 1.61 -9.52
N GLU A 137 -21.80 0.83 -8.56
CA GLU A 137 -22.53 -0.29 -7.95
C GLU A 137 -23.75 0.16 -7.15
N ASN A 138 -23.76 1.42 -6.71
CA ASN A 138 -24.91 2.05 -6.05
C ASN A 138 -25.73 2.95 -7.00
N GLU A 139 -25.60 2.76 -8.31
CA GLU A 139 -26.36 3.45 -9.38
C GLU A 139 -26.15 4.98 -9.45
N TYR A 140 -25.07 5.50 -8.85
CA TYR A 140 -24.74 6.91 -8.99
C TYR A 140 -24.00 7.19 -10.30
N SER A 141 -24.48 8.19 -11.05
CA SER A 141 -23.82 8.68 -12.25
C SER A 141 -22.70 9.66 -11.90
N CYS A 142 -21.46 9.31 -12.24
CA CYS A 142 -20.28 10.12 -11.95
C CYS A 142 -19.40 10.31 -13.21
N PRO A 143 -19.88 11.04 -14.25
CA PRO A 143 -19.18 11.16 -15.54
C PRO A 143 -17.80 11.79 -15.39
N ASN A 144 -17.65 12.85 -14.59
CA ASN A 144 -16.36 13.52 -14.38
C ASN A 144 -15.33 12.62 -13.68
N LEU A 145 -15.77 11.84 -12.70
CA LEU A 145 -14.90 10.87 -12.03
C LEU A 145 -14.47 9.73 -12.99
N LYS A 146 -15.38 9.27 -13.82
CA LYS A 146 -15.10 8.29 -14.88
C LYS A 146 -14.10 8.83 -15.90
N GLU A 147 -14.28 10.05 -16.35
CA GLU A 147 -13.34 10.75 -17.24
C GLU A 147 -11.96 10.86 -16.60
N TYR A 148 -11.88 11.31 -15.35
CA TYR A 148 -10.64 11.38 -14.59
C TYR A 148 -9.94 10.01 -14.47
N CYS A 149 -10.69 8.96 -14.18
CA CYS A 149 -10.12 7.62 -14.06
C CYS A 149 -9.51 7.12 -15.37
N ASN A 150 -10.15 7.40 -16.49
CA ASN A 150 -9.75 6.94 -17.82
C ASN A 150 -8.64 7.81 -18.45
N ASN A 151 -8.73 9.13 -18.27
CA ASN A 151 -7.93 10.14 -18.98
C ASN A 151 -7.26 11.12 -18.03
N ARG A 152 -6.72 10.66 -16.91
CA ARG A 152 -6.15 11.50 -15.85
C ARG A 152 -5.22 12.59 -16.37
N ASP A 153 -4.27 12.22 -17.22
CA ASP A 153 -3.26 13.16 -17.70
C ASP A 153 -3.85 14.26 -18.59
N PHE A 154 -4.92 13.96 -19.31
CA PHE A 154 -5.68 14.91 -20.09
C PHE A 154 -6.45 15.87 -19.16
N VAL A 155 -7.17 15.34 -18.18
CA VAL A 155 -7.92 16.13 -17.19
C VAL A 155 -6.98 17.06 -16.42
N PHE A 156 -5.80 16.57 -16.00
CA PHE A 156 -4.79 17.42 -15.36
C PHE A 156 -4.31 18.53 -16.28
N LYS A 157 -4.06 18.25 -17.55
CA LYS A 157 -3.65 19.27 -18.52
C LYS A 157 -4.72 20.35 -18.67
N GLN A 158 -5.99 19.96 -18.77
CA GLN A 158 -7.09 20.94 -18.86
C GLN A 158 -7.23 21.81 -17.61
N LEU A 159 -7.15 21.21 -16.41
CA LEU A 159 -7.32 21.93 -15.15
C LEU A 159 -6.14 22.84 -14.79
N PHE A 160 -4.93 22.50 -15.23
CA PHE A 160 -3.70 23.20 -14.80
C PHE A 160 -2.97 23.92 -15.94
N GLN A 161 -3.48 23.88 -17.19
CA GLN A 161 -2.92 24.67 -18.29
C GLN A 161 -3.15 26.18 -18.09
N ASP A 162 -4.19 26.54 -17.36
CA ASP A 162 -4.54 27.97 -17.14
C ASP A 162 -3.81 28.58 -15.92
N ASP A 163 -3.25 27.78 -15.00
CA ASP A 163 -2.74 28.28 -13.71
C ASP A 163 -1.20 28.22 -13.54
N GLY A 164 -0.46 27.80 -14.54
CA GLY A 164 1.01 27.81 -14.49
C GLY A 164 1.62 26.87 -13.43
N PHE A 165 0.87 25.92 -12.91
CA PHE A 165 1.39 24.90 -11.98
C PHE A 165 2.25 23.89 -12.72
N SER A 166 3.59 24.02 -12.58
CA SER A 166 4.52 22.93 -12.89
C SER A 166 4.56 21.93 -11.75
N LYS A 167 4.56 20.65 -12.05
CA LYS A 167 4.91 19.62 -11.07
C LYS A 167 6.38 19.83 -10.66
N GLU A 168 6.63 20.23 -9.42
CA GLU A 168 7.90 19.96 -8.75
C GLU A 168 7.95 18.52 -8.24
#